data_079c2f4cbfdffab7e23b5b63939e71ea
#
_entry.id   079c2f4cbfdffab7e23b5b63939e71ea
#
_cell.length_a   1.000
_cell.length_b   1.000
_cell.length_c   1.000
_cell.angle_alpha   90.00
_cell.angle_beta   90.00
_cell.angle_gamma   90.00
#
_symmetry.space_group_name_H-M   'P 1'
#
loop_
_entity.id
_entity.type
_entity.pdbx_description
1 polymer ?
#
loop_
_entity_poly.entity_id
_entity_poly.type
_entity_poly.pdbx_seq_one_letter_code
_entity_poly.pdbx_strand_id
1 'polypeptide(L)'
;MNTQYLEKFYETDYIPFISEHFMKLNEFVCNKDAQVWSVWKKELQHAFRKVCTLQEKKQMQEVAYIQIVLLRTRILEQDDRLAIYAYGKQWYAGEEYHIGDLDISAFLKQFEDVFEQLQKKAGKYFGKVKKLDIKRLLLEEVTNLLPYLQYVFRSFREEICELDGYQEMQKGDLFQMQIGEFYELGAAILQVAKRKNEKLLRKRIRKDEILSGYDLSALNLDGCQFRGKDISDVNLSFCSVRNGSFKGCNGTGLYLSEARIIHSLFQHVILQESVWKRCDLRDNVFDSCVMYYGYKDADSRYPDSRAMRMEGCDLRGTRFVKCVMNGVDFTQTNLDGCCFESCSLENCRFGREQLVNISLEKKDGIIYV
;
A
#
# COMPACT_ATOMS: atom_id res chain seq x y z
N MET A 1 3.56 -40.04 10.81
CA MET A 1 4.97 -39.95 11.24
C MET A 1 5.78 -38.90 10.45
N ASN A 2 5.65 -38.78 9.13
CA ASN A 2 6.32 -37.69 8.37
C ASN A 2 5.75 -36.31 8.70
N THR A 3 4.46 -36.20 8.96
CA THR A 3 3.75 -34.95 9.27
C THR A 3 4.33 -34.27 10.51
N GLN A 4 4.60 -35.00 11.58
CA GLN A 4 5.15 -34.47 12.82
C GLN A 4 6.55 -33.83 12.65
N TYR A 5 7.40 -34.42 11.79
CA TYR A 5 8.72 -33.83 11.50
C TYR A 5 8.60 -32.58 10.63
N LEU A 6 7.66 -32.59 9.72
CA LEU A 6 7.39 -31.40 8.87
C LEU A 6 6.80 -30.26 9.71
N GLU A 7 5.84 -30.52 10.59
CA GLU A 7 5.30 -29.54 11.54
C GLU A 7 6.40 -28.96 12.43
N LYS A 8 7.24 -29.83 13.02
CA LYS A 8 8.36 -29.37 13.84
C LYS A 8 9.36 -28.52 13.04
N PHE A 9 9.71 -28.92 11.82
CA PHE A 9 10.56 -28.12 10.94
C PHE A 9 9.91 -26.77 10.64
N TYR A 10 8.63 -26.77 10.33
CA TYR A 10 7.87 -25.58 10.01
C TYR A 10 7.87 -24.57 11.16
N GLU A 11 7.56 -25.01 12.38
CA GLU A 11 7.49 -24.12 13.55
C GLU A 11 8.88 -23.68 14.05
N THR A 12 9.86 -24.60 14.05
CA THR A 12 11.15 -24.36 14.73
C THR A 12 12.20 -23.73 13.81
N ASP A 13 12.19 -24.08 12.53
CA ASP A 13 13.24 -23.67 11.60
C ASP A 13 12.74 -22.79 10.45
N TYR A 14 11.57 -23.13 9.89
CA TYR A 14 11.06 -22.45 8.72
C TYR A 14 10.51 -21.05 9.07
N ILE A 15 9.53 -20.98 9.96
CA ILE A 15 8.87 -19.70 10.32
C ILE A 15 9.87 -18.65 10.83
N PRO A 16 10.74 -18.94 11.81
CA PRO A 16 11.68 -17.94 12.29
C PRO A 16 12.66 -17.47 11.21
N PHE A 17 13.07 -18.40 10.33
CA PHE A 17 13.99 -18.11 9.26
C PHE A 17 13.35 -17.24 8.15
N ILE A 18 12.17 -17.61 7.68
CA ILE A 18 11.48 -16.84 6.62
C ILE A 18 11.03 -15.47 7.13
N SER A 19 10.63 -15.38 8.40
CA SER A 19 10.26 -14.11 9.03
C SER A 19 11.42 -13.11 9.01
N GLU A 20 12.65 -13.54 9.26
CA GLU A 20 13.85 -12.69 9.16
C GLU A 20 14.01 -12.09 7.75
N HIS A 21 13.71 -12.86 6.69
CA HIS A 21 13.82 -12.39 5.31
C HIS A 21 12.70 -11.40 4.96
N PHE A 22 11.48 -11.60 5.46
CA PHE A 22 10.42 -10.61 5.33
C PHE A 22 10.70 -9.32 6.12
N MET A 23 11.40 -9.39 7.26
CA MET A 23 11.87 -8.19 7.95
C MET A 23 12.88 -7.40 7.08
N LYS A 24 13.83 -8.09 6.45
CA LYS A 24 14.78 -7.48 5.49
C LYS A 24 14.04 -6.86 4.30
N LEU A 25 13.04 -7.57 3.76
CA LEU A 25 12.18 -7.03 2.69
C LEU A 25 11.44 -5.77 3.15
N ASN A 26 10.92 -5.77 4.38
CA ASN A 26 10.25 -4.61 4.94
C ASN A 26 11.20 -3.38 5.01
N GLU A 27 12.40 -3.57 5.51
CA GLU A 27 13.42 -2.52 5.56
C GLU A 27 13.79 -2.02 4.16
N PHE A 28 13.95 -2.95 3.22
CA PHE A 28 14.23 -2.61 1.82
C PHE A 28 13.13 -1.73 1.23
N VAL A 29 11.89 -2.14 1.34
CA VAL A 29 10.74 -1.42 0.76
C VAL A 29 10.55 -0.04 1.41
N CYS A 30 10.74 0.06 2.73
CA CYS A 30 10.60 1.35 3.44
C CYS A 30 11.71 2.36 3.10
N ASN A 31 12.92 1.89 2.73
CA ASN A 31 14.07 2.76 2.55
C ASN A 31 14.52 2.93 1.09
N LYS A 32 14.11 2.05 0.17
CA LYS A 32 14.64 1.99 -1.20
C LYS A 32 13.56 1.91 -2.29
N ASP A 33 12.35 2.28 -1.99
CA ASP A 33 11.24 2.28 -2.94
C ASP A 33 11.50 3.15 -4.18
N ALA A 34 12.22 4.27 -4.04
CA ALA A 34 12.61 5.12 -5.15
C ALA A 34 13.51 4.39 -6.18
N GLN A 35 14.35 3.45 -5.75
CA GLN A 35 15.17 2.64 -6.67
C GLN A 35 14.28 1.68 -7.47
N VAL A 36 13.31 1.06 -6.82
CA VAL A 36 12.31 0.22 -7.48
C VAL A 36 11.53 1.02 -8.50
N TRP A 37 11.06 2.21 -8.12
CA TRP A 37 10.34 3.10 -9.01
C TRP A 37 11.12 3.47 -10.28
N SER A 38 12.41 3.69 -10.17
CA SER A 38 13.26 4.03 -11.33
C SER A 38 13.23 2.96 -12.44
N VAL A 39 13.05 1.69 -12.09
CA VAL A 39 12.89 0.57 -13.02
C VAL A 39 11.43 0.49 -13.49
N TRP A 40 10.49 0.44 -12.57
CA TRP A 40 9.05 0.28 -12.86
C TRP A 40 8.48 1.41 -13.71
N LYS A 41 8.98 2.64 -13.53
CA LYS A 41 8.58 3.79 -14.35
C LYS A 41 8.72 3.51 -15.85
N LYS A 42 9.84 2.92 -16.27
CA LYS A 42 10.13 2.62 -17.69
C LYS A 42 9.23 1.50 -18.20
N GLU A 43 9.06 0.46 -17.40
CA GLU A 43 8.27 -0.72 -17.76
C GLU A 43 6.77 -0.39 -17.85
N LEU A 44 6.25 0.37 -16.87
CA LEU A 44 4.88 0.87 -16.90
C LEU A 44 4.64 1.81 -18.08
N GLN A 45 5.57 2.72 -18.36
CA GLN A 45 5.50 3.60 -19.53
C GLN A 45 5.40 2.79 -20.83
N HIS A 46 6.20 1.72 -20.95
CA HIS A 46 6.16 0.82 -22.11
C HIS A 46 4.82 0.08 -22.20
N ALA A 47 4.35 -0.47 -21.08
CA ALA A 47 3.07 -1.19 -21.02
C ALA A 47 1.89 -0.28 -21.40
N PHE A 48 1.83 0.93 -20.88
CA PHE A 48 0.75 1.87 -21.21
C PHE A 48 0.78 2.32 -22.68
N ARG A 49 1.97 2.55 -23.26
CA ARG A 49 2.11 2.83 -24.69
C ARG A 49 1.64 1.67 -25.56
N LYS A 50 1.82 0.43 -25.10
CA LYS A 50 1.26 -0.75 -25.80
C LYS A 50 -0.27 -0.73 -25.79
N VAL A 51 -0.92 -0.28 -24.71
CA VAL A 51 -2.37 -0.04 -24.67
C VAL A 51 -2.76 0.99 -25.73
N CYS A 52 -2.07 2.12 -25.81
CA CYS A 52 -2.33 3.14 -26.83
C CYS A 52 -2.25 2.56 -28.25
N THR A 53 -1.21 1.74 -28.51
CA THR A 53 -1.04 1.05 -29.81
C THR A 53 -2.18 0.08 -30.12
N LEU A 54 -2.69 -0.65 -29.12
CA LEU A 54 -3.87 -1.52 -29.29
C LEU A 54 -5.13 -0.72 -29.63
N GLN A 55 -5.26 0.45 -29.02
CA GLN A 55 -6.37 1.38 -29.28
C GLN A 55 -6.30 2.01 -30.69
N GLU A 56 -5.13 2.45 -31.13
CA GLU A 56 -4.87 2.93 -32.48
C GLU A 56 -5.23 1.88 -33.56
N LYS A 57 -4.87 0.62 -33.31
CA LYS A 57 -5.18 -0.52 -34.17
C LYS A 57 -6.65 -0.98 -34.06
N LYS A 58 -7.46 -0.32 -33.24
CA LYS A 58 -8.87 -0.69 -32.96
C LYS A 58 -9.06 -2.11 -32.41
N GLN A 59 -8.03 -2.69 -31.82
CA GLN A 59 -8.09 -3.98 -31.13
C GLN A 59 -8.69 -3.82 -29.73
N MET A 60 -8.52 -2.66 -29.10
CA MET A 60 -9.14 -2.28 -27.85
C MET A 60 -9.80 -0.90 -28.00
N GLN A 61 -11.02 -0.70 -27.51
CA GLN A 61 -11.68 0.62 -27.54
C GLN A 61 -11.28 1.46 -26.33
N GLU A 62 -11.60 0.96 -25.16
CA GLU A 62 -11.30 1.60 -23.87
C GLU A 62 -10.70 0.56 -22.92
N VAL A 63 -9.68 0.94 -22.17
CA VAL A 63 -9.17 0.13 -21.08
C VAL A 63 -9.95 0.42 -19.80
N ALA A 64 -10.51 -0.61 -19.18
CA ALA A 64 -11.21 -0.50 -17.91
C ALA A 64 -10.37 -1.03 -16.76
N TYR A 65 -9.55 -2.06 -17.02
CA TYR A 65 -8.71 -2.66 -15.97
C TYR A 65 -7.29 -2.86 -16.49
N ILE A 66 -6.33 -2.54 -15.62
CA ILE A 66 -4.95 -3.00 -15.73
C ILE A 66 -4.66 -3.85 -14.50
N GLN A 67 -4.25 -5.08 -14.74
CA GLN A 67 -3.91 -6.00 -13.67
C GLN A 67 -2.43 -6.36 -13.73
N ILE A 68 -1.74 -6.16 -12.62
CA ILE A 68 -0.39 -6.62 -12.38
C ILE A 68 -0.50 -7.96 -11.66
N VAL A 69 0.02 -9.00 -12.28
CA VAL A 69 -0.26 -10.38 -11.89
C VAL A 69 0.99 -11.07 -11.40
N LEU A 70 0.92 -11.59 -10.19
CA LEU A 70 1.89 -12.53 -9.65
C LEU A 70 1.57 -13.93 -10.18
N LEU A 71 2.47 -14.47 -11.01
CA LEU A 71 2.39 -15.83 -11.52
C LEU A 71 3.37 -16.72 -10.76
N ARG A 72 2.85 -17.60 -9.90
CA ARG A 72 3.69 -18.52 -9.11
C ARG A 72 4.54 -19.43 -10.00
N THR A 73 4.07 -19.75 -11.20
CA THR A 73 4.81 -20.54 -12.18
C THR A 73 6.10 -19.86 -12.64
N ARG A 74 6.05 -18.53 -12.86
CA ARG A 74 7.25 -17.75 -13.21
C ARG A 74 8.31 -17.81 -12.14
N ILE A 75 7.91 -17.68 -10.88
CA ILE A 75 8.85 -17.78 -9.74
C ILE A 75 9.50 -19.19 -9.68
N LEU A 76 8.75 -20.26 -9.99
CA LEU A 76 9.32 -21.61 -10.08
C LEU A 76 10.32 -21.75 -11.22
N GLU A 77 10.15 -21.00 -12.31
CA GLU A 77 11.00 -20.97 -13.49
C GLU A 77 12.16 -19.96 -13.37
N GLN A 78 12.29 -19.31 -12.21
CA GLN A 78 13.27 -18.25 -11.95
C GLN A 78 13.08 -17.02 -12.86
N ASP A 79 11.84 -16.75 -13.25
CA ASP A 79 11.45 -15.52 -13.91
C ASP A 79 10.93 -14.50 -12.89
N ASP A 80 11.77 -13.56 -12.51
CA ASP A 80 11.54 -12.58 -11.45
C ASP A 80 10.64 -11.42 -11.94
N ARG A 81 9.60 -11.70 -12.73
CA ARG A 81 8.73 -10.68 -13.31
C ARG A 81 7.25 -10.93 -13.03
N LEU A 82 6.53 -9.87 -12.72
CA LEU A 82 5.07 -9.84 -12.74
C LEU A 82 4.58 -9.62 -14.17
N ALA A 83 3.48 -10.23 -14.56
CA ALA A 83 2.85 -9.95 -15.82
C ALA A 83 1.88 -8.77 -15.71
N ILE A 84 1.77 -7.93 -16.76
CA ILE A 84 0.82 -6.83 -16.82
C ILE A 84 -0.19 -7.12 -17.93
N TYR A 85 -1.45 -7.15 -17.55
CA TYR A 85 -2.57 -7.36 -18.48
C TYR A 85 -3.50 -6.16 -18.53
N ALA A 86 -4.07 -5.90 -19.70
CA ALA A 86 -5.11 -4.90 -19.91
C ALA A 86 -6.41 -5.56 -20.36
N TYR A 87 -7.53 -5.05 -19.84
CA TYR A 87 -8.87 -5.55 -20.13
C TYR A 87 -9.84 -4.39 -20.43
N GLY A 88 -10.83 -4.66 -21.28
CA GLY A 88 -11.99 -3.80 -21.45
C GLY A 88 -13.04 -3.96 -20.34
N LYS A 89 -14.24 -3.41 -20.54
CA LYS A 89 -15.34 -3.42 -19.54
C LYS A 89 -15.77 -4.84 -19.09
N GLN A 90 -15.60 -5.83 -19.94
CA GLN A 90 -16.02 -7.21 -19.63
C GLN A 90 -15.03 -7.97 -18.74
N TRP A 91 -13.91 -7.34 -18.41
CA TRP A 91 -12.83 -7.92 -17.62
C TRP A 91 -12.45 -9.31 -18.14
N TYR A 92 -12.38 -10.33 -17.30
CA TYR A 92 -12.02 -11.70 -17.68
C TYR A 92 -13.02 -12.40 -18.63
N ALA A 93 -14.22 -11.84 -18.82
CA ALA A 93 -15.16 -12.34 -19.83
C ALA A 93 -14.89 -11.77 -21.23
N GLY A 94 -13.96 -10.82 -21.36
CA GLY A 94 -13.55 -10.22 -22.63
C GLY A 94 -12.18 -10.70 -23.08
N GLU A 95 -11.61 -9.95 -24.03
CA GLU A 95 -10.25 -10.21 -24.51
C GLU A 95 -9.22 -9.78 -23.48
N GLU A 96 -8.19 -10.57 -23.33
CA GLU A 96 -7.05 -10.36 -22.46
C GLU A 96 -5.83 -9.95 -23.28
N TYR A 97 -5.21 -8.84 -22.91
CA TYR A 97 -4.03 -8.33 -23.58
C TYR A 97 -2.84 -8.29 -22.63
N HIS A 98 -1.85 -9.16 -22.84
CA HIS A 98 -0.57 -9.02 -22.16
C HIS A 98 0.16 -7.80 -22.71
N ILE A 99 0.36 -6.78 -21.88
CA ILE A 99 0.90 -5.48 -22.27
C ILE A 99 2.34 -5.25 -21.85
N GLY A 100 2.87 -6.04 -20.92
CA GLY A 100 4.25 -5.93 -20.47
C GLY A 100 4.52 -6.80 -19.25
N ASP A 101 5.72 -6.67 -18.77
CA ASP A 101 6.19 -7.33 -17.54
C ASP A 101 6.83 -6.29 -16.63
N LEU A 102 6.90 -6.60 -15.32
CA LEU A 102 7.44 -5.74 -14.29
C LEU A 102 8.49 -6.51 -13.48
N ASP A 103 9.71 -6.02 -13.45
CA ASP A 103 10.83 -6.64 -12.73
C ASP A 103 10.67 -6.47 -11.21
N ILE A 104 10.69 -7.59 -10.50
CA ILE A 104 10.68 -7.66 -9.02
C ILE A 104 11.93 -8.32 -8.44
N SER A 105 12.99 -8.46 -9.24
CA SER A 105 14.24 -9.09 -8.80
C SER A 105 14.82 -8.44 -7.54
N ALA A 106 14.69 -7.12 -7.41
CA ALA A 106 15.12 -6.40 -6.21
C ALA A 106 14.40 -6.83 -4.93
N PHE A 107 13.14 -7.26 -5.02
CA PHE A 107 12.40 -7.84 -3.89
C PHE A 107 12.85 -9.27 -3.61
N LEU A 108 13.00 -10.08 -4.65
CA LEU A 108 13.36 -11.49 -4.53
C LEU A 108 14.80 -11.68 -4.07
N LYS A 109 15.67 -10.70 -4.31
CA LYS A 109 17.04 -10.70 -3.79
C LYS A 109 17.11 -10.80 -2.26
N GLN A 110 16.07 -10.36 -1.55
CA GLN A 110 16.00 -10.50 -0.09
C GLN A 110 15.83 -11.97 0.34
N PHE A 111 15.49 -12.85 -0.60
CA PHE A 111 15.30 -14.29 -0.41
C PHE A 111 16.36 -15.13 -1.13
N GLU A 112 17.46 -14.51 -1.56
CA GLU A 112 18.58 -15.20 -2.18
C GLU A 112 19.11 -16.29 -1.21
N ASP A 113 19.44 -17.48 -1.73
CA ASP A 113 19.92 -18.63 -0.98
C ASP A 113 18.96 -19.23 0.07
N VAL A 114 17.75 -18.70 0.23
CA VAL A 114 16.78 -19.17 1.22
C VAL A 114 16.52 -20.69 1.08
N PHE A 115 16.32 -21.14 -0.16
CA PHE A 115 16.06 -22.55 -0.43
C PHE A 115 17.24 -23.45 0.01
N GLU A 116 18.48 -23.08 -0.29
CA GLU A 116 19.68 -23.85 0.09
C GLU A 116 19.90 -23.86 1.59
N GLN A 117 19.68 -22.72 2.24
CA GLN A 117 19.82 -22.62 3.70
C GLN A 117 18.75 -23.45 4.42
N LEU A 118 17.50 -23.44 3.93
CA LEU A 118 16.44 -24.30 4.47
C LEU A 118 16.72 -25.77 4.25
N GLN A 119 17.32 -26.16 3.12
CA GLN A 119 17.75 -27.53 2.91
C GLN A 119 18.82 -27.97 3.92
N LYS A 120 19.79 -27.11 4.24
CA LYS A 120 20.79 -27.38 5.28
C LYS A 120 20.13 -27.58 6.65
N LYS A 121 19.17 -26.68 7.00
CA LYS A 121 18.39 -26.81 8.26
C LYS A 121 17.57 -28.10 8.30
N ALA A 122 16.98 -28.50 7.17
CA ALA A 122 16.21 -29.74 7.06
C ALA A 122 17.05 -31.02 7.26
N GLY A 123 18.38 -30.97 7.08
CA GLY A 123 19.30 -32.11 7.28
C GLY A 123 19.18 -32.76 8.64
N LYS A 124 18.92 -32.00 9.70
CA LYS A 124 18.74 -32.54 11.08
C LYS A 124 17.46 -33.38 11.27
N TYR A 125 16.56 -33.39 10.29
CA TYR A 125 15.35 -34.20 10.31
C TYR A 125 15.50 -35.55 9.58
N PHE A 126 16.73 -35.98 9.34
CA PHE A 126 17.08 -37.32 8.83
C PHE A 126 16.30 -37.71 7.56
N GLY A 127 16.15 -36.78 6.61
CA GLY A 127 15.45 -37.00 5.34
C GLY A 127 13.92 -37.10 5.43
N LYS A 128 13.34 -36.82 6.61
CA LYS A 128 11.88 -36.78 6.80
C LYS A 128 11.26 -35.50 6.21
N VAL A 129 12.03 -34.42 6.12
CA VAL A 129 11.68 -33.17 5.40
C VAL A 129 12.42 -33.22 4.06
N LYS A 130 11.65 -33.22 2.99
CA LYS A 130 12.17 -33.35 1.62
C LYS A 130 12.33 -32.00 0.94
N LYS A 131 13.16 -31.93 -0.09
CA LYS A 131 13.30 -30.74 -0.95
C LYS A 131 11.97 -30.24 -1.49
N LEU A 132 11.05 -31.17 -1.85
CA LEU A 132 9.73 -30.82 -2.36
C LEU A 132 8.86 -30.13 -1.30
N ASP A 133 8.98 -30.55 -0.03
CA ASP A 133 8.23 -29.91 1.07
C ASP A 133 8.67 -28.46 1.24
N ILE A 134 10.00 -28.20 1.18
CA ILE A 134 10.54 -26.83 1.27
C ILE A 134 10.09 -25.97 0.07
N LYS A 135 10.16 -26.51 -1.15
CA LYS A 135 9.69 -25.79 -2.35
C LYS A 135 8.20 -25.42 -2.24
N ARG A 136 7.39 -26.33 -1.72
CA ARG A 136 5.95 -26.10 -1.52
C ARG A 136 5.71 -24.99 -0.51
N LEU A 137 6.39 -25.03 0.63
CA LEU A 137 6.30 -23.98 1.65
C LEU A 137 6.69 -22.62 1.09
N LEU A 138 7.82 -22.54 0.37
CA LEU A 138 8.26 -21.27 -0.26
C LEU A 138 7.28 -20.77 -1.30
N LEU A 139 6.65 -21.64 -2.07
CA LEU A 139 5.65 -21.26 -3.07
C LEU A 139 4.38 -20.70 -2.41
N GLU A 140 4.00 -21.22 -1.25
CA GLU A 140 2.90 -20.69 -0.44
C GLU A 140 3.21 -19.27 0.08
N GLU A 141 4.48 -18.96 0.37
CA GLU A 141 4.90 -17.64 0.85
C GLU A 141 4.96 -16.56 -0.25
N VAL A 142 5.01 -16.94 -1.51
CA VAL A 142 5.17 -15.96 -2.63
C VAL A 142 4.07 -14.90 -2.62
N THR A 143 2.84 -15.26 -2.24
CA THR A 143 1.72 -14.32 -2.14
C THR A 143 1.90 -13.24 -1.07
N ASN A 144 2.71 -13.54 -0.05
CA ASN A 144 3.03 -12.58 0.99
C ASN A 144 3.95 -11.45 0.51
N LEU A 145 4.43 -11.50 -0.73
CA LEU A 145 5.09 -10.36 -1.40
C LEU A 145 4.08 -9.27 -1.83
N LEU A 146 2.83 -9.65 -2.10
CA LEU A 146 1.83 -8.73 -2.65
C LEU A 146 1.59 -7.47 -1.80
N PRO A 147 1.48 -7.53 -0.46
CA PRO A 147 1.33 -6.33 0.36
C PRO A 147 2.53 -5.37 0.23
N TYR A 148 3.74 -5.88 0.07
CA TYR A 148 4.96 -5.06 -0.09
C TYR A 148 4.99 -4.38 -1.45
N LEU A 149 4.63 -5.11 -2.49
CA LEU A 149 4.52 -4.58 -3.86
C LEU A 149 3.43 -3.51 -3.93
N GLN A 150 2.25 -3.78 -3.34
CA GLN A 150 1.15 -2.83 -3.29
C GLN A 150 1.54 -1.54 -2.58
N TYR A 151 2.28 -1.63 -1.48
CA TYR A 151 2.75 -0.45 -0.76
C TYR A 151 3.64 0.45 -1.63
N VAL A 152 4.56 -0.12 -2.42
CA VAL A 152 5.39 0.65 -3.35
C VAL A 152 4.52 1.31 -4.41
N PHE A 153 3.55 0.60 -4.98
CA PHE A 153 2.62 1.20 -5.95
C PHE A 153 1.80 2.35 -5.35
N ARG A 154 1.32 2.20 -4.12
CA ARG A 154 0.58 3.25 -3.40
C ARG A 154 1.43 4.52 -3.24
N SER A 155 2.73 4.35 -3.01
CA SER A 155 3.66 5.48 -2.85
C SER A 155 3.84 6.29 -4.12
N PHE A 156 3.68 5.66 -5.29
CA PHE A 156 3.93 6.26 -6.62
C PHE A 156 2.66 6.44 -7.46
N ARG A 157 1.49 6.51 -6.83
CA ARG A 157 0.21 6.69 -7.55
C ARG A 157 0.17 7.94 -8.43
N GLU A 158 0.71 9.03 -7.94
CA GLU A 158 0.75 10.32 -8.66
C GLU A 158 1.66 10.20 -9.87
N GLU A 159 2.87 9.71 -9.66
CA GLU A 159 3.87 9.52 -10.69
C GLU A 159 3.41 8.54 -11.78
N ILE A 160 2.62 7.52 -11.42
CA ILE A 160 1.96 6.62 -12.39
C ILE A 160 0.98 7.40 -13.27
N CYS A 161 0.18 8.27 -12.66
CA CYS A 161 -0.79 9.10 -13.38
C CYS A 161 -0.13 10.13 -14.30
N GLU A 162 1.12 10.54 -14.03
CA GLU A 162 1.89 11.49 -14.84
C GLU A 162 2.60 10.85 -16.03
N LEU A 163 2.66 9.51 -16.14
CA LEU A 163 3.27 8.84 -17.28
C LEU A 163 2.53 9.17 -18.58
N ASP A 164 3.27 9.52 -19.63
CA ASP A 164 2.68 9.87 -20.94
C ASP A 164 1.69 8.83 -21.42
N GLY A 165 2.09 7.55 -21.44
CA GLY A 165 1.21 6.47 -21.87
C GLY A 165 -0.06 6.34 -21.02
N TYR A 166 0.02 6.62 -19.68
CA TYR A 166 -1.16 6.68 -18.84
C TYR A 166 -2.10 7.82 -19.23
N GLN A 167 -1.56 8.99 -19.56
CA GLN A 167 -2.35 10.17 -19.97
C GLN A 167 -3.01 9.96 -21.34
N GLU A 168 -2.27 9.38 -22.28
CA GLU A 168 -2.71 9.19 -23.67
C GLU A 168 -3.75 8.06 -23.83
N MET A 169 -3.69 6.99 -23.02
CA MET A 169 -4.60 5.87 -23.17
C MET A 169 -6.07 6.25 -22.90
N GLN A 170 -6.96 5.76 -23.74
CA GLN A 170 -8.40 5.95 -23.57
C GLN A 170 -8.93 5.01 -22.49
N LYS A 171 -9.26 5.57 -21.34
CA LYS A 171 -9.81 4.86 -20.19
C LYS A 171 -11.34 4.78 -20.29
N GLY A 172 -11.94 3.72 -19.77
CA GLY A 172 -13.38 3.59 -19.58
C GLY A 172 -13.96 4.60 -18.58
N ASP A 173 -15.27 4.62 -18.40
CA ASP A 173 -15.93 5.47 -17.40
C ASP A 173 -15.45 5.21 -15.98
N LEU A 174 -15.12 3.97 -15.67
CA LEU A 174 -14.39 3.52 -14.50
C LEU A 174 -13.13 2.83 -14.97
N PHE A 175 -11.99 3.30 -14.50
CA PHE A 175 -10.68 2.69 -14.73
C PHE A 175 -10.12 2.21 -13.39
N GLN A 176 -9.58 1.00 -13.36
CA GLN A 176 -8.96 0.42 -12.19
C GLN A 176 -7.62 -0.23 -12.53
N MET A 177 -6.60 0.07 -11.72
CA MET A 177 -5.32 -0.64 -11.71
C MET A 177 -5.21 -1.42 -10.41
N GLN A 178 -4.85 -2.70 -10.48
CA GLN A 178 -4.79 -3.59 -9.32
C GLN A 178 -3.61 -4.55 -9.42
N ILE A 179 -3.22 -5.10 -8.28
CA ILE A 179 -2.19 -6.14 -8.17
C ILE A 179 -2.74 -7.35 -7.40
N GLY A 180 -2.43 -8.54 -7.88
CA GLY A 180 -2.91 -9.77 -7.25
C GLY A 180 -2.44 -11.02 -7.98
N GLU A 181 -3.06 -12.15 -7.68
CA GLU A 181 -2.86 -13.37 -8.44
C GLU A 181 -3.75 -13.40 -9.69
N PHE A 182 -3.45 -14.32 -10.60
CA PHE A 182 -4.17 -14.45 -11.85
C PHE A 182 -5.62 -14.92 -11.61
N TYR A 183 -6.58 -14.29 -12.28
CA TYR A 183 -8.02 -14.51 -12.12
C TYR A 183 -8.59 -14.27 -10.71
N GLU A 184 -7.88 -13.54 -9.86
CA GLU A 184 -8.38 -13.11 -8.56
C GLU A 184 -8.66 -11.61 -8.53
N LEU A 185 -9.52 -11.19 -7.60
CA LEU A 185 -9.69 -9.78 -7.28
C LEU A 185 -8.40 -9.29 -6.61
N GLY A 186 -7.64 -8.48 -7.34
CA GLY A 186 -6.42 -7.89 -6.82
C GLY A 186 -6.70 -6.75 -5.86
N ALA A 187 -5.68 -6.39 -5.07
CA ALA A 187 -5.70 -5.20 -4.27
C ALA A 187 -5.62 -3.95 -5.15
N ALA A 188 -6.46 -2.97 -4.89
CA ALA A 188 -6.51 -1.74 -5.69
C ALA A 188 -5.21 -0.93 -5.51
N ILE A 189 -4.61 -0.52 -6.62
CA ILE A 189 -3.52 0.46 -6.67
C ILE A 189 -4.11 1.84 -6.94
N LEU A 190 -4.97 1.92 -7.95
CA LEU A 190 -5.54 3.16 -8.46
C LEU A 190 -6.94 2.89 -9.01
N GLN A 191 -7.89 3.74 -8.65
CA GLN A 191 -9.22 3.76 -9.25
C GLN A 191 -9.56 5.19 -9.65
N VAL A 192 -10.04 5.37 -10.88
CA VAL A 192 -10.42 6.69 -11.42
C VAL A 192 -11.77 6.58 -12.11
N ALA A 193 -12.69 7.47 -11.75
CA ALA A 193 -13.98 7.60 -12.40
C ALA A 193 -14.02 8.89 -13.24
N LYS A 194 -14.28 8.77 -14.55
CA LYS A 194 -14.40 9.92 -15.47
C LYS A 194 -15.55 10.87 -15.08
N ARG A 195 -16.65 10.26 -14.63
CA ARG A 195 -17.85 11.02 -14.24
C ARG A 195 -18.23 10.68 -12.82
N LYS A 196 -18.21 11.67 -11.94
CA LYS A 196 -18.61 11.52 -10.55
C LYS A 196 -19.98 12.14 -10.34
N ASN A 197 -20.93 11.33 -9.92
CA ASN A 197 -22.20 11.84 -9.45
C ASN A 197 -22.07 12.18 -7.95
N GLU A 198 -21.76 13.43 -7.64
CA GLU A 198 -21.54 13.89 -6.26
C GLU A 198 -22.72 13.56 -5.34
N LYS A 199 -23.96 13.78 -5.82
CA LYS A 199 -25.16 13.48 -5.03
C LYS A 199 -25.26 11.99 -4.69
N LEU A 200 -24.93 11.11 -5.63
CA LEU A 200 -24.91 9.66 -5.41
C LEU A 200 -23.78 9.27 -4.46
N LEU A 201 -22.59 9.83 -4.65
CA LEU A 201 -21.43 9.56 -3.79
C LEU A 201 -21.67 10.02 -2.36
N ARG A 202 -22.24 11.22 -2.15
CA ARG A 202 -22.66 11.68 -0.82
C ARG A 202 -23.72 10.79 -0.19
N LYS A 203 -24.65 10.23 -0.96
CA LYS A 203 -25.62 9.25 -0.48
C LYS A 203 -24.95 7.96 -0.04
N ARG A 204 -23.98 7.47 -0.81
CA ARG A 204 -23.17 6.29 -0.48
C ARG A 204 -22.34 6.52 0.77
N ILE A 205 -21.64 7.65 0.88
CA ILE A 205 -20.89 8.02 2.09
C ILE A 205 -21.78 7.95 3.35
N ARG A 206 -23.08 8.25 3.24
CA ARG A 206 -23.99 8.14 4.39
C ARG A 206 -24.46 6.71 4.65
N LYS A 207 -24.67 5.91 3.61
CA LYS A 207 -25.38 4.63 3.71
C LYS A 207 -24.48 3.40 3.67
N ASP A 208 -23.44 3.43 2.81
CA ASP A 208 -22.62 2.27 2.55
C ASP A 208 -21.53 2.17 3.63
N GLU A 209 -21.32 0.99 4.17
CA GLU A 209 -20.24 0.72 5.13
C GLU A 209 -18.90 0.53 4.44
N ILE A 210 -18.92 0.01 3.21
CA ILE A 210 -17.72 -0.28 2.40
C ILE A 210 -17.62 0.74 1.28
N LEU A 211 -16.58 1.55 1.33
CA LEU A 211 -16.20 2.53 0.30
C LEU A 211 -14.80 2.24 -0.26
N SER A 212 -14.21 1.09 0.11
CA SER A 212 -12.85 0.72 -0.27
C SER A 212 -12.59 0.92 -1.76
N GLY A 213 -11.47 1.57 -2.09
CA GLY A 213 -11.05 1.85 -3.45
C GLY A 213 -11.82 2.94 -4.19
N TYR A 214 -12.84 3.59 -3.60
CA TYR A 214 -13.62 4.61 -4.29
C TYR A 214 -12.78 5.84 -4.63
N ASP A 215 -13.02 6.38 -5.82
CA ASP A 215 -12.51 7.69 -6.22
C ASP A 215 -13.48 8.79 -5.76
N LEU A 216 -13.16 9.41 -4.64
CA LEU A 216 -13.86 10.56 -4.09
C LEU A 216 -13.12 11.89 -4.35
N SER A 217 -12.07 11.88 -5.20
CA SER A 217 -11.22 13.03 -5.41
C SER A 217 -11.98 14.24 -5.95
N ALA A 218 -11.49 15.43 -5.63
CA ALA A 218 -12.03 16.73 -6.04
C ALA A 218 -13.48 17.00 -5.58
N LEU A 219 -13.99 16.30 -4.57
CA LEU A 219 -15.32 16.55 -4.01
C LEU A 219 -15.23 17.56 -2.86
N ASN A 220 -16.28 18.35 -2.72
CA ASN A 220 -16.51 19.07 -1.47
C ASN A 220 -17.23 18.14 -0.49
N LEU A 221 -16.53 17.74 0.57
CA LEU A 221 -17.01 16.84 1.62
C LEU A 221 -17.12 17.54 2.97
N ASP A 222 -17.28 18.87 2.98
CA ASP A 222 -17.42 19.66 4.20
C ASP A 222 -18.57 19.11 5.07
N GLY A 223 -18.31 18.93 6.37
CA GLY A 223 -19.26 18.39 7.34
C GLY A 223 -19.58 16.90 7.19
N CYS A 224 -18.95 16.18 6.26
CA CYS A 224 -19.21 14.76 6.08
C CYS A 224 -18.81 13.96 7.31
N GLN A 225 -19.63 12.94 7.61
CA GLN A 225 -19.45 12.03 8.71
C GLN A 225 -19.16 10.62 8.18
N PHE A 226 -17.96 10.13 8.44
CA PHE A 226 -17.55 8.76 8.21
C PHE A 226 -17.53 8.03 9.54
N ARG A 227 -18.38 7.04 9.71
CA ARG A 227 -18.47 6.29 10.98
C ARG A 227 -18.51 4.80 10.72
N GLY A 228 -17.55 4.06 11.28
CA GLY A 228 -17.45 2.60 11.15
C GLY A 228 -17.31 2.13 9.71
N LYS A 229 -16.66 2.93 8.86
CA LYS A 229 -16.59 2.66 7.42
C LYS A 229 -15.24 2.08 7.03
N ASP A 230 -15.28 1.16 6.07
CA ASP A 230 -14.09 0.80 5.33
C ASP A 230 -13.87 1.82 4.21
N ILE A 231 -12.86 2.67 4.41
CA ILE A 231 -12.37 3.68 3.46
C ILE A 231 -10.94 3.36 3.01
N SER A 232 -10.56 2.08 3.10
CA SER A 232 -9.25 1.64 2.61
C SER A 232 -9.08 1.94 1.13
N ASP A 233 -7.89 2.36 0.72
CA ASP A 233 -7.56 2.71 -0.66
C ASP A 233 -8.43 3.81 -1.32
N VAL A 234 -9.28 4.48 -0.57
CA VAL A 234 -10.07 5.61 -1.09
C VAL A 234 -9.14 6.74 -1.53
N ASN A 235 -9.45 7.32 -2.69
CA ASN A 235 -8.77 8.53 -3.17
C ASN A 235 -9.55 9.76 -2.75
N LEU A 236 -8.98 10.59 -1.87
CA LEU A 236 -9.49 11.89 -1.42
C LEU A 236 -8.66 13.08 -1.94
N SER A 237 -7.86 12.89 -2.99
CA SER A 237 -7.03 13.97 -3.54
C SER A 237 -7.88 15.16 -3.97
N PHE A 238 -7.36 16.37 -3.76
CA PHE A 238 -8.05 17.64 -4.10
C PHE A 238 -9.40 17.84 -3.40
N CYS A 239 -9.75 17.04 -2.40
CA CYS A 239 -10.99 17.22 -1.64
C CYS A 239 -10.90 18.40 -0.67
N SER A 240 -12.05 19.02 -0.41
CA SER A 240 -12.27 19.89 0.75
C SER A 240 -13.07 19.14 1.80
N VAL A 241 -12.55 19.05 3.03
CA VAL A 241 -13.23 18.50 4.20
C VAL A 241 -13.04 19.44 5.37
N ARG A 242 -14.02 20.31 5.62
CA ARG A 242 -14.04 21.17 6.81
C ARG A 242 -15.02 20.63 7.82
N ASN A 243 -14.62 20.60 9.10
CA ASN A 243 -15.46 20.10 10.18
C ASN A 243 -15.99 18.67 9.91
N GLY A 244 -15.19 17.86 9.23
CA GLY A 244 -15.47 16.45 8.98
C GLY A 244 -15.22 15.58 10.21
N SER A 245 -15.76 14.37 10.19
CA SER A 245 -15.50 13.41 11.24
C SER A 245 -15.29 12.01 10.67
N PHE A 246 -14.16 11.42 11.02
CA PHE A 246 -13.79 10.05 10.69
C PHE A 246 -13.71 9.28 12.02
N LYS A 247 -14.66 8.38 12.26
CA LYS A 247 -14.72 7.63 13.53
C LYS A 247 -14.79 6.14 13.32
N GLY A 248 -13.84 5.38 13.89
CA GLY A 248 -13.79 3.92 13.82
C GLY A 248 -13.67 3.41 12.38
N CYS A 249 -12.97 4.15 11.51
CA CYS A 249 -12.82 3.80 10.11
C CYS A 249 -11.55 2.98 9.86
N ASN A 250 -11.63 2.05 8.91
CA ASN A 250 -10.44 1.46 8.31
C ASN A 250 -10.02 2.35 7.13
N GLY A 251 -8.94 3.09 7.27
CA GLY A 251 -8.34 3.96 6.24
C GLY A 251 -6.98 3.46 5.77
N THR A 252 -6.70 2.15 5.86
CA THR A 252 -5.45 1.57 5.35
C THR A 252 -5.26 1.93 3.88
N GLY A 253 -4.10 2.47 3.52
CA GLY A 253 -3.83 2.87 2.14
C GLY A 253 -4.64 4.08 1.63
N LEU A 254 -5.31 4.81 2.51
CA LEU A 254 -6.03 6.04 2.16
C LEU A 254 -5.08 7.02 1.46
N TYR A 255 -5.49 7.53 0.31
CA TYR A 255 -4.64 8.36 -0.52
C TYR A 255 -5.17 9.81 -0.61
N LEU A 256 -4.29 10.76 -0.32
CA LEU A 256 -4.56 12.18 -0.42
C LEU A 256 -3.39 12.90 -1.09
N SER A 257 -3.69 13.69 -2.11
CA SER A 257 -2.75 14.65 -2.68
C SER A 257 -3.46 16.00 -2.79
N GLU A 258 -2.83 17.07 -2.31
CA GLU A 258 -3.37 18.44 -2.36
C GLU A 258 -4.80 18.59 -1.79
N ALA A 259 -5.15 17.72 -0.85
CA ALA A 259 -6.42 17.78 -0.14
C ALA A 259 -6.35 18.83 0.97
N ARG A 260 -7.51 19.45 1.23
CA ARG A 260 -7.68 20.37 2.34
C ARG A 260 -8.62 19.76 3.37
N ILE A 261 -8.07 19.19 4.43
CA ILE A 261 -8.83 18.61 5.54
C ILE A 261 -8.48 19.38 6.81
N ILE A 262 -9.36 20.28 7.25
CA ILE A 262 -9.11 21.18 8.38
C ILE A 262 -10.22 21.13 9.41
N HIS A 263 -9.89 21.43 10.68
CA HIS A 263 -10.84 21.43 11.80
C HIS A 263 -11.65 20.14 11.90
N SER A 264 -11.04 19.00 11.53
CA SER A 264 -11.71 17.71 11.42
C SER A 264 -11.21 16.74 12.50
N LEU A 265 -12.03 15.76 12.83
CA LEU A 265 -11.76 14.77 13.85
C LEU A 265 -11.52 13.40 13.21
N PHE A 266 -10.36 12.82 13.48
CA PHE A 266 -10.02 11.43 13.23
C PHE A 266 -9.98 10.69 14.57
N GLN A 267 -10.92 9.79 14.82
CA GLN A 267 -11.02 9.08 16.10
C GLN A 267 -11.09 7.58 15.88
N HIS A 268 -10.16 6.82 16.48
CA HIS A 268 -10.04 5.37 16.32
C HIS A 268 -9.95 4.96 14.83
N VAL A 269 -9.15 5.67 14.04
CA VAL A 269 -8.96 5.41 12.61
C VAL A 269 -7.66 4.67 12.39
N ILE A 270 -7.70 3.62 11.57
CA ILE A 270 -6.51 2.93 11.07
C ILE A 270 -6.02 3.68 9.83
N LEU A 271 -4.79 4.19 9.85
CA LEU A 271 -4.18 4.98 8.77
C LEU A 271 -2.85 4.38 8.28
N GLN A 272 -2.62 3.11 8.57
CA GLN A 272 -1.44 2.39 8.08
C GLN A 272 -1.38 2.45 6.55
N GLU A 273 -0.17 2.55 6.00
CA GLU A 273 0.07 2.59 4.55
C GLU A 273 -0.61 3.74 3.79
N SER A 274 -1.24 4.68 4.50
CA SER A 274 -1.80 5.88 3.88
C SER A 274 -0.69 6.76 3.32
N VAL A 275 -0.96 7.41 2.20
CA VAL A 275 -0.02 8.33 1.55
C VAL A 275 -0.68 9.68 1.37
N TRP A 276 -0.17 10.69 2.05
CA TRP A 276 -0.68 12.05 2.05
C TRP A 276 0.39 13.00 1.56
N LYS A 277 0.17 13.67 0.44
CA LYS A 277 1.13 14.55 -0.22
C LYS A 277 0.58 15.99 -0.31
N ARG A 278 1.36 16.97 0.13
CA ARG A 278 1.06 18.41 0.01
C ARG A 278 -0.33 18.82 0.50
N CYS A 279 -0.82 18.17 1.57
CA CYS A 279 -2.15 18.42 2.12
C CYS A 279 -2.14 19.56 3.15
N ASP A 280 -3.23 20.35 3.17
CA ASP A 280 -3.55 21.28 4.27
C ASP A 280 -4.34 20.51 5.33
N LEU A 281 -3.68 20.19 6.45
CA LEU A 281 -4.23 19.37 7.53
C LEU A 281 -4.30 20.14 8.86
N ARG A 282 -4.33 21.45 8.81
CA ARG A 282 -4.27 22.31 9.99
C ARG A 282 -5.45 22.11 10.94
N ASP A 283 -5.17 22.29 12.22
CA ASP A 283 -6.17 22.33 13.29
C ASP A 283 -7.05 21.06 13.39
N ASN A 284 -6.50 19.91 12.98
CA ASN A 284 -7.18 18.63 13.13
C ASN A 284 -6.91 18.00 14.50
N VAL A 285 -7.76 17.06 14.86
CA VAL A 285 -7.54 16.19 16.03
C VAL A 285 -7.47 14.74 15.56
N PHE A 286 -6.35 14.09 15.85
CA PHE A 286 -6.20 12.65 15.71
C PHE A 286 -6.23 12.04 17.12
N ASP A 287 -7.29 11.29 17.42
CA ASP A 287 -7.48 10.66 18.73
C ASP A 287 -7.48 9.14 18.57
N SER A 288 -6.57 8.47 19.26
CA SER A 288 -6.45 7.02 19.28
C SER A 288 -6.34 6.39 17.89
N CYS A 289 -5.64 7.07 16.97
CA CYS A 289 -5.40 6.59 15.61
C CYS A 289 -4.15 5.69 15.54
N VAL A 290 -4.16 4.77 14.57
CA VAL A 290 -3.06 3.84 14.31
C VAL A 290 -2.39 4.20 12.99
N MET A 291 -1.11 4.62 13.05
CA MET A 291 -0.32 5.12 11.90
C MET A 291 1.04 4.40 11.79
N TYR A 292 1.18 3.22 12.36
CA TYR A 292 2.46 2.53 12.50
C TYR A 292 2.68 1.47 11.42
N TYR A 293 3.92 1.01 11.27
CA TYR A 293 4.20 -0.26 10.58
C TYR A 293 4.25 -1.41 11.58
N GLY A 294 3.91 -2.61 11.14
CA GLY A 294 3.95 -3.80 11.98
C GLY A 294 3.03 -4.91 11.48
N TYR A 295 2.50 -5.65 12.42
CA TYR A 295 1.57 -6.72 12.12
C TYR A 295 0.15 -6.15 11.97
N LYS A 296 -0.52 -6.47 10.88
CA LYS A 296 -1.89 -6.05 10.60
C LYS A 296 -2.87 -6.75 11.52
N ASP A 297 -2.66 -8.04 11.72
CA ASP A 297 -3.44 -8.91 12.58
C ASP A 297 -2.52 -9.60 13.60
N ALA A 298 -3.08 -10.00 14.75
CA ALA A 298 -2.31 -10.70 15.79
C ALA A 298 -1.71 -12.03 15.32
N ASP A 299 -2.31 -12.63 14.29
CA ASP A 299 -1.86 -13.90 13.70
C ASP A 299 -0.85 -13.72 12.55
N SER A 300 -0.58 -12.48 12.13
CA SER A 300 0.41 -12.19 11.08
C SER A 300 1.82 -12.57 11.55
N ARG A 301 2.55 -13.31 10.73
CA ARG A 301 3.89 -13.83 11.08
C ARG A 301 5.00 -12.82 10.86
N TYR A 302 4.77 -11.83 10.00
CA TYR A 302 5.74 -10.79 9.65
C TYR A 302 5.01 -9.46 9.40
N PRO A 303 5.75 -8.35 9.47
CA PRO A 303 5.16 -7.03 9.27
C PRO A 303 4.56 -6.92 7.88
N ASP A 304 3.25 -6.85 7.78
CA ASP A 304 2.50 -6.72 6.53
C ASP A 304 1.89 -5.33 6.34
N SER A 305 2.00 -4.49 7.37
CA SER A 305 1.55 -3.10 7.34
C SER A 305 2.70 -2.13 7.50
N ARG A 306 2.68 -1.05 6.74
CA ARG A 306 3.70 0.00 6.71
C ARG A 306 3.22 1.25 7.39
N ALA A 307 4.17 2.07 7.83
CA ALA A 307 3.85 3.38 8.39
C ALA A 307 3.14 4.27 7.35
N MET A 308 2.28 5.13 7.86
CA MET A 308 1.72 6.24 7.09
C MET A 308 2.84 7.16 6.57
N ARG A 309 2.69 7.68 5.35
CA ARG A 309 3.61 8.65 4.74
C ARG A 309 2.94 10.01 4.64
N MET A 310 3.65 11.04 5.08
CA MET A 310 3.22 12.44 4.96
C MET A 310 4.35 13.26 4.32
N GLU A 311 4.13 13.77 3.12
CA GLU A 311 5.12 14.51 2.34
C GLU A 311 4.60 15.92 2.03
N GLY A 312 5.32 16.95 2.46
CA GLY A 312 4.95 18.35 2.19
C GLY A 312 3.64 18.81 2.83
N CYS A 313 3.15 18.10 3.87
CA CYS A 313 1.88 18.42 4.51
C CYS A 313 2.03 19.55 5.55
N ASP A 314 0.99 20.38 5.67
CA ASP A 314 0.85 21.41 6.68
C ASP A 314 -0.04 20.91 7.82
N LEU A 315 0.55 20.60 8.95
CA LEU A 315 -0.10 20.06 10.17
C LEU A 315 -0.20 21.09 11.29
N ARG A 316 0.05 22.38 11.03
CA ARG A 316 0.07 23.42 12.07
C ARG A 316 -1.17 23.37 12.96
N GLY A 317 -0.96 23.46 14.27
CA GLY A 317 -2.05 23.44 15.25
C GLY A 317 -2.75 22.09 15.42
N THR A 318 -2.30 21.04 14.73
CA THR A 318 -2.90 19.71 14.83
C THR A 318 -2.52 19.05 16.16
N ARG A 319 -3.49 18.33 16.75
CA ARG A 319 -3.30 17.58 17.98
C ARG A 319 -3.37 16.09 17.72
N PHE A 320 -2.37 15.38 18.19
CA PHE A 320 -2.32 13.91 18.23
C PHE A 320 -2.48 13.45 19.67
N VAL A 321 -3.53 12.70 19.97
CA VAL A 321 -3.86 12.25 21.31
C VAL A 321 -3.93 10.73 21.31
N LYS A 322 -3.17 10.05 22.16
CA LYS A 322 -3.15 8.58 22.30
C LYS A 322 -2.96 7.81 20.98
N CYS A 323 -2.30 8.43 20.02
CA CYS A 323 -2.01 7.79 18.72
C CYS A 323 -0.83 6.82 18.84
N VAL A 324 -0.90 5.74 18.05
CA VAL A 324 0.19 4.78 17.90
C VAL A 324 0.87 5.04 16.57
N MET A 325 2.13 5.47 16.61
CA MET A 325 2.95 5.81 15.45
C MET A 325 4.28 5.09 15.55
N ASN A 326 4.56 4.20 14.61
CA ASN A 326 5.85 3.54 14.52
C ASN A 326 6.35 3.66 13.09
N GLY A 327 7.55 4.25 12.94
CA GLY A 327 8.18 4.44 11.63
C GLY A 327 7.62 5.61 10.80
N VAL A 328 6.79 6.49 11.38
CA VAL A 328 6.25 7.66 10.64
C VAL A 328 7.35 8.72 10.46
N ASP A 329 7.50 9.21 9.23
CA ASP A 329 8.46 10.26 8.89
C ASP A 329 7.75 11.61 8.78
N PHE A 330 8.06 12.53 9.72
CA PHE A 330 7.54 13.88 9.78
C PHE A 330 8.49 14.94 9.20
N THR A 331 9.69 14.55 8.74
CA THR A 331 10.75 15.50 8.36
C THR A 331 10.33 16.48 7.26
N GLN A 332 9.41 16.10 6.40
CA GLN A 332 8.90 16.93 5.31
C GLN A 332 7.54 17.59 5.62
N THR A 333 7.15 17.70 6.90
CA THR A 333 5.89 18.30 7.31
C THR A 333 6.10 19.59 8.08
N ASN A 334 5.13 20.51 8.03
CA ASN A 334 5.09 21.65 8.94
C ASN A 334 4.31 21.26 10.21
N LEU A 335 5.02 21.21 11.35
CA LEU A 335 4.48 20.81 12.66
C LEU A 335 4.33 21.97 13.65
N ASP A 336 4.41 23.23 13.23
CA ASP A 336 4.35 24.38 14.14
C ASP A 336 3.07 24.37 14.98
N GLY A 337 3.23 24.41 16.29
CA GLY A 337 2.11 24.36 17.22
C GLY A 337 1.43 23.01 17.36
N CYS A 338 2.00 21.94 16.79
CA CYS A 338 1.49 20.59 17.01
C CYS A 338 1.70 20.13 18.45
N CYS A 339 0.79 19.28 18.92
CA CYS A 339 0.83 18.66 20.22
C CYS A 339 0.70 17.14 20.10
N PHE A 340 1.58 16.40 20.77
CA PHE A 340 1.56 14.94 20.85
C PHE A 340 1.34 14.53 22.32
N GLU A 341 0.11 14.18 22.66
CA GLU A 341 -0.32 13.85 24.03
C GLU A 341 -0.45 12.32 24.18
N SER A 342 0.32 11.73 25.07
CA SER A 342 0.25 10.28 25.37
C SER A 342 0.40 9.37 24.14
N CYS A 343 1.14 9.82 23.13
CA CYS A 343 1.38 9.07 21.89
C CYS A 343 2.55 8.09 22.04
N SER A 344 2.48 6.95 21.36
CA SER A 344 3.64 6.09 21.11
C SER A 344 4.30 6.52 19.80
N LEU A 345 5.58 6.92 19.88
CA LEU A 345 6.34 7.52 18.76
C LEU A 345 7.62 6.70 18.45
N GLU A 346 7.49 5.40 18.37
CA GLU A 346 8.64 4.52 18.12
C GLU A 346 9.17 4.70 16.69
N ASN A 347 10.50 4.82 16.54
CA ASN A 347 11.16 4.95 15.24
C ASN A 347 10.63 6.09 14.34
N CYS A 348 9.89 7.04 14.89
CA CYS A 348 9.44 8.22 14.17
C CYS A 348 10.60 9.18 13.90
N ARG A 349 10.58 9.84 12.75
CA ARG A 349 11.62 10.78 12.33
C ARG A 349 11.09 12.21 12.40
N PHE A 350 11.90 13.10 13.01
CA PHE A 350 11.63 14.54 13.09
C PHE A 350 12.86 15.32 12.68
N GLY A 351 12.67 16.44 12.00
CA GLY A 351 13.71 17.43 11.82
C GLY A 351 14.03 18.14 13.15
N ARG A 352 15.30 18.44 13.39
CA ARG A 352 15.73 19.13 14.65
C ARG A 352 14.99 20.44 14.90
N GLU A 353 14.73 21.20 13.85
CA GLU A 353 14.03 22.48 13.93
C GLU A 353 12.55 22.30 14.33
N GLN A 354 11.91 21.21 13.90
CA GLN A 354 10.51 20.93 14.25
C GLN A 354 10.31 20.73 15.75
N LEU A 355 11.30 20.17 16.45
CA LEU A 355 11.21 19.85 17.88
C LEU A 355 11.18 21.07 18.80
N VAL A 356 11.55 22.23 18.29
CA VAL A 356 11.48 23.49 19.04
C VAL A 356 10.05 23.99 19.18
N ASN A 357 9.21 23.72 18.16
CA ASN A 357 7.87 24.28 18.02
C ASN A 357 6.74 23.29 18.34
N ILE A 358 7.06 22.06 18.77
CA ILE A 358 6.07 21.03 19.10
C ILE A 358 6.09 20.69 20.59
N SER A 359 4.96 20.25 21.12
CA SER A 359 4.83 19.75 22.47
C SER A 359 4.85 18.22 22.49
N LEU A 360 5.83 17.62 23.17
CA LEU A 360 6.01 16.17 23.33
C LEU A 360 6.02 15.78 24.80
N GLU A 361 5.21 14.82 25.22
CA GLU A 361 5.22 14.30 26.58
C GLU A 361 6.38 13.33 26.85
N LYS A 362 6.78 12.51 25.86
CA LYS A 362 7.90 11.56 25.97
C LYS A 362 8.78 11.61 24.73
N LYS A 363 10.08 11.37 24.95
CA LYS A 363 11.10 11.44 23.88
C LYS A 363 11.78 10.09 23.58
N ASP A 364 11.37 9.01 24.22
CA ASP A 364 11.99 7.70 24.06
C ASP A 364 11.62 7.08 22.68
N GLY A 365 12.61 6.57 21.96
CA GLY A 365 12.42 5.93 20.66
C GLY A 365 12.27 6.86 19.45
N ILE A 366 12.42 8.18 19.61
CA ILE A 366 12.36 9.15 18.51
C ILE A 366 13.70 9.22 17.78
N ILE A 367 13.67 9.18 16.46
CA ILE A 367 14.83 9.38 15.59
C ILE A 367 14.90 10.84 15.18
N TYR A 368 16.02 11.50 15.51
CA TYR A 368 16.32 12.87 15.11
C TYR A 368 17.16 12.87 13.82
N VAL A 369 16.79 13.66 12.83
CA VAL A 369 17.52 13.81 11.56
C VAL A 369 18.07 15.25 11.42
#